data_81894f81fd2446e19853fe6a8f282d4a
#
_entry.id   81894f81fd2446e19853fe6a8f282d4a
#
_cell.length_a   1.000
_cell.length_b   1.000
_cell.length_c   1.000
_cell.angle_alpha   90.00
_cell.angle_beta   90.00
_cell.angle_gamma   90.00
#
_symmetry.space_group_name_H-M   'P 1'
#
loop_
_entity.id
_entity.type
_entity.pdbx_description
1 polymer ?
#
loop_
_entity_poly.entity_id
_entity_poly.type
_entity_poly.pdbx_seq_one_letter_code
_entity_poly.pdbx_strand_id
1 'polypeptide(L)'
;KGLRFKVFLREDMTNMPSVLSFPDASKLINEAVHLKWTREDIYALHWHKLAQGSRRLQSLLSDAFGPPQLQLSDGYWHEVLIQSPPDAGKLTELLKLLAPPYMGSSPTKGHVYTWWYKHLADGKDRVSPRTFAASLKEALQASQRPHSVSVLMPAGIQNGVRAASDARVEELKEDYFWVGTALAAFNDRSTPI
;
A
#
# COMPACT_ATOMS: atom_id res chain seq x y z
N LYS A 1 -29.20 20.61 17.26
CA LYS A 1 -28.37 19.78 16.36
C LYS A 1 -27.01 20.44 16.29
N GLY A 2 -25.95 19.79 16.85
CA GLY A 2 -24.59 20.33 16.83
C GLY A 2 -23.89 20.08 15.49
N LEU A 3 -23.02 20.99 15.07
CA LEU A 3 -22.12 20.80 13.94
C LEU A 3 -20.96 19.88 14.37
N ARG A 4 -20.60 18.92 13.53
CA ARG A 4 -19.43 18.08 13.74
C ARG A 4 -18.48 18.24 12.55
N PHE A 5 -17.20 18.45 12.85
CA PHE A 5 -16.16 18.57 11.85
C PHE A 5 -15.24 17.32 11.96
N LYS A 6 -14.86 16.76 10.81
CA LYS A 6 -13.77 15.80 10.70
C LYS A 6 -12.64 16.47 9.92
N VAL A 7 -11.46 16.58 10.52
CA VAL A 7 -10.28 17.18 9.89
C VAL A 7 -9.26 16.10 9.68
N PHE A 8 -8.77 15.94 8.45
CA PHE A 8 -7.73 15.00 8.09
C PHE A 8 -6.42 15.77 7.91
N LEU A 9 -5.40 15.38 8.69
CA LEU A 9 -4.06 15.96 8.61
C LEU A 9 -3.05 14.87 8.32
N ARG A 10 -2.05 15.19 7.51
CA ARG A 10 -0.87 14.33 7.36
C ARG A 10 -0.06 14.36 8.67
N GLU A 11 0.55 13.25 9.04
CA GLU A 11 1.31 13.14 10.29
C GLU A 11 2.49 14.13 10.38
N ASP A 12 3.14 14.43 9.26
CA ASP A 12 4.22 15.42 9.20
C ASP A 12 3.71 16.85 9.51
N MET A 13 2.48 17.18 9.10
CA MET A 13 1.85 18.47 9.41
C MET A 13 1.51 18.59 10.90
N THR A 14 1.14 17.50 11.56
CA THR A 14 0.86 17.52 13.01
C THR A 14 2.10 17.79 13.85
N ASN A 15 3.30 17.61 13.30
CA ASN A 15 4.56 17.93 13.95
C ASN A 15 5.05 19.36 13.68
N MET A 16 4.33 20.14 12.85
CA MET A 16 4.69 21.53 12.56
C MET A 16 4.15 22.46 13.65
N PRO A 17 4.99 23.22 14.36
CA PRO A 17 4.54 24.14 15.42
C PRO A 17 3.46 25.13 14.94
N SER A 18 3.54 25.57 13.69
CA SER A 18 2.59 26.52 13.08
C SER A 18 1.17 25.94 12.92
N VAL A 19 1.03 24.62 12.78
CA VAL A 19 -0.27 23.97 12.59
C VAL A 19 -1.02 23.78 13.92
N LEU A 20 -0.29 23.63 15.01
CA LEU A 20 -0.83 23.34 16.34
C LEU A 20 -0.60 24.49 17.35
N SER A 21 -0.36 25.70 16.88
CA SER A 21 -0.06 26.86 17.72
C SER A 21 -1.29 27.60 18.26
N PHE A 22 -2.48 27.02 18.18
CA PHE A 22 -3.72 27.62 18.68
C PHE A 22 -4.12 27.09 20.06
N PRO A 23 -4.89 27.84 20.86
CA PRO A 23 -5.44 27.36 22.12
C PRO A 23 -6.24 26.06 21.94
N ASP A 24 -6.15 25.14 22.89
CA ASP A 24 -6.84 23.83 22.88
C ASP A 24 -6.34 22.81 21.82
N ALA A 25 -5.27 23.10 21.07
CA ALA A 25 -4.68 22.13 20.13
C ALA A 25 -4.37 20.78 20.79
N SER A 26 -3.93 20.78 22.05
CA SER A 26 -3.67 19.57 22.83
C SER A 26 -4.91 18.67 22.98
N LYS A 27 -6.11 19.24 23.07
CA LYS A 27 -7.35 18.46 23.16
C LYS A 27 -7.61 17.71 21.85
N LEU A 28 -7.40 18.39 20.70
CA LEU A 28 -7.55 17.75 19.39
C LEU A 28 -6.53 16.65 19.16
N ILE A 29 -5.28 16.83 19.63
CA ILE A 29 -4.24 15.81 19.52
C ILE A 29 -4.61 14.57 20.35
N ASN A 30 -5.12 14.78 21.58
CA ASN A 30 -5.52 13.68 22.46
C ASN A 30 -6.73 12.88 21.93
N GLU A 31 -7.59 13.50 21.13
CA GLU A 31 -8.74 12.85 20.50
C GLU A 31 -8.44 12.37 19.08
N ALA A 32 -7.21 12.57 18.58
CA ALA A 32 -6.84 12.21 17.21
C ALA A 32 -6.83 10.69 17.02
N VAL A 33 -7.45 10.25 15.95
CA VAL A 33 -7.39 8.86 15.49
C VAL A 33 -6.31 8.75 14.41
N HIS A 34 -5.29 7.95 14.68
CA HIS A 34 -4.22 7.71 13.71
C HIS A 34 -4.63 6.60 12.73
N LEU A 35 -4.82 6.98 11.48
CA LEU A 35 -5.06 6.04 10.39
C LEU A 35 -3.72 5.44 9.93
N LYS A 36 -3.51 4.16 10.24
CA LYS A 36 -2.31 3.41 9.84
C LYS A 36 -2.73 2.22 9.00
N TRP A 37 -1.94 1.94 7.98
CA TRP A 37 -2.10 0.77 7.13
C TRP A 37 -1.04 -0.26 7.51
N THR A 38 -1.46 -1.44 7.90
CA THR A 38 -0.56 -2.59 8.00
C THR A 38 -0.29 -3.18 6.61
N ARG A 39 0.70 -4.05 6.49
CA ARG A 39 0.92 -4.79 5.25
C ARG A 39 -0.32 -5.58 4.84
N GLU A 40 -0.95 -6.22 5.80
CA GLU A 40 -2.16 -7.02 5.63
C GLU A 40 -3.32 -6.16 5.11
N ASP A 41 -3.51 -4.96 5.67
CA ASP A 41 -4.54 -4.02 5.22
C ASP A 41 -4.32 -3.56 3.77
N ILE A 42 -3.06 -3.30 3.40
CA ILE A 42 -2.70 -2.91 2.03
C ILE A 42 -3.08 -4.03 1.04
N TYR A 43 -2.70 -5.28 1.32
CA TYR A 43 -3.06 -6.40 0.46
C TYR A 43 -4.57 -6.63 0.43
N ALA A 44 -5.25 -6.60 1.58
CA ALA A 44 -6.70 -6.78 1.67
C ALA A 44 -7.46 -5.72 0.87
N LEU A 45 -7.06 -4.44 0.97
CA LEU A 45 -7.64 -3.35 0.20
C LEU A 45 -7.54 -3.61 -1.30
N HIS A 46 -6.37 -4.03 -1.79
CA HIS A 46 -6.15 -4.26 -3.21
C HIS A 46 -6.88 -5.51 -3.71
N TRP A 47 -6.94 -6.58 -2.92
CA TRP A 47 -7.78 -7.73 -3.23
C TRP A 47 -9.25 -7.35 -3.31
N HIS A 48 -9.76 -6.57 -2.35
CA HIS A 48 -11.13 -6.08 -2.38
C HIS A 48 -11.40 -5.25 -3.65
N LYS A 49 -10.50 -4.34 -4.01
CA LYS A 49 -10.62 -3.54 -5.25
C LYS A 49 -10.61 -4.38 -6.51
N LEU A 50 -9.73 -5.36 -6.62
CA LEU A 50 -9.69 -6.27 -7.76
C LEU A 50 -10.97 -7.12 -7.87
N ALA A 51 -11.51 -7.56 -6.74
CA ALA A 51 -12.73 -8.35 -6.70
C ALA A 51 -13.98 -7.56 -7.14
N GLN A 52 -14.02 -6.24 -6.95
CA GLN A 52 -15.13 -5.41 -7.41
C GLN A 52 -15.38 -5.53 -8.93
N GLY A 53 -14.32 -5.81 -9.71
CA GLY A 53 -14.40 -5.98 -11.16
C GLY A 53 -14.54 -7.44 -11.63
N SER A 54 -14.56 -8.44 -10.74
CA SER A 54 -14.49 -9.85 -11.14
C SER A 54 -15.20 -10.80 -10.19
N ARG A 55 -16.30 -11.40 -10.68
CA ARG A 55 -17.05 -12.44 -9.94
C ARG A 55 -16.15 -13.63 -9.54
N ARG A 56 -15.19 -14.00 -10.38
CA ARG A 56 -14.24 -15.09 -10.08
C ARG A 56 -13.37 -14.74 -8.87
N LEU A 57 -12.86 -13.49 -8.79
CA LEU A 57 -12.08 -13.04 -7.64
C LEU A 57 -12.95 -12.92 -6.39
N GLN A 58 -14.21 -12.51 -6.50
CA GLN A 58 -15.17 -12.53 -5.36
C GLN A 58 -15.35 -13.95 -4.82
N SER A 59 -15.55 -14.94 -5.70
CA SER A 59 -15.63 -16.33 -5.29
C SER A 59 -14.37 -16.82 -4.57
N LEU A 60 -13.19 -16.54 -5.13
CA LEU A 60 -11.91 -16.88 -4.49
C LEU A 60 -11.74 -16.24 -3.11
N LEU A 61 -12.17 -14.99 -2.93
CA LEU A 61 -12.14 -14.35 -1.62
C LEU A 61 -13.13 -14.97 -0.65
N SER A 62 -14.33 -15.31 -1.13
CA SER A 62 -15.34 -16.00 -0.30
C SER A 62 -14.88 -17.39 0.12
N ASP A 63 -14.18 -18.11 -0.76
CA ASP A 63 -13.60 -19.42 -0.43
C ASP A 63 -12.49 -19.31 0.63
N ALA A 64 -11.67 -18.26 0.54
CA ALA A 64 -10.56 -18.04 1.47
C ALA A 64 -10.99 -17.44 2.83
N PHE A 65 -11.90 -16.46 2.83
CA PHE A 65 -12.25 -15.67 4.01
C PHE A 65 -13.67 -15.91 4.53
N GLY A 66 -14.45 -16.68 3.81
CA GLY A 66 -15.89 -16.88 4.07
C GLY A 66 -16.77 -15.90 3.30
N PRO A 67 -18.09 -16.04 3.40
CA PRO A 67 -19.03 -15.19 2.69
C PRO A 67 -18.89 -13.72 3.10
N PRO A 68 -19.16 -12.79 2.17
CA PRO A 68 -19.13 -11.36 2.47
C PRO A 68 -20.01 -11.01 3.66
N GLN A 69 -19.55 -10.11 4.50
CA GLN A 69 -20.32 -9.62 5.64
C GLN A 69 -20.77 -8.18 5.41
N LEU A 70 -21.98 -7.87 5.85
CA LEU A 70 -22.49 -6.51 5.83
C LEU A 70 -22.04 -5.79 7.10
N GLN A 71 -21.38 -4.65 6.94
CA GLN A 71 -21.02 -3.76 8.04
C GLN A 71 -21.71 -2.41 7.87
N LEU A 72 -22.27 -1.88 8.96
CA LEU A 72 -22.85 -0.55 9.00
C LEU A 72 -21.75 0.47 9.34
N SER A 73 -21.49 1.39 8.42
CA SER A 73 -20.58 2.52 8.63
C SER A 73 -21.20 3.81 8.10
N ASP A 74 -21.15 4.86 8.91
CA ASP A 74 -21.70 6.19 8.57
C ASP A 74 -23.18 6.18 8.10
N GLY A 75 -23.97 5.23 8.59
CA GLY A 75 -25.38 5.07 8.24
C GLY A 75 -25.65 4.28 6.96
N TYR A 76 -24.62 3.73 6.35
CA TYR A 76 -24.73 2.90 5.14
C TYR A 76 -24.20 1.49 5.39
N TRP A 77 -24.82 0.49 4.75
CA TRP A 77 -24.36 -0.89 4.74
C TRP A 77 -23.31 -1.08 3.65
N HIS A 78 -22.15 -1.60 4.04
CA HIS A 78 -21.05 -1.93 3.14
C HIS A 78 -20.78 -3.42 3.17
N GLU A 79 -20.56 -4.01 2.01
CA GLU A 79 -20.11 -5.39 1.87
C GLU A 79 -18.61 -5.48 2.13
N VAL A 80 -18.21 -6.31 3.10
CA VAL A 80 -16.81 -6.53 3.47
C VAL A 80 -16.43 -7.96 3.10
N LEU A 81 -15.53 -8.09 2.12
CA LEU A 81 -15.04 -9.38 1.63
C LEU A 81 -13.91 -9.94 2.51
N ILE A 82 -13.07 -9.08 3.07
CA ILE A 82 -11.97 -9.45 3.96
C ILE A 82 -12.11 -8.65 5.23
N GLN A 83 -12.25 -9.34 6.35
CA GLN A 83 -12.44 -8.69 7.65
C GLN A 83 -11.12 -8.24 8.25
N SER A 84 -11.16 -7.17 9.06
CA SER A 84 -10.01 -6.67 9.79
C SER A 84 -9.97 -7.29 11.21
N PRO A 85 -8.79 -7.70 11.70
CA PRO A 85 -7.51 -7.73 10.98
C PRO A 85 -7.46 -8.87 9.95
N PRO A 86 -6.92 -8.61 8.74
CA PRO A 86 -6.81 -9.65 7.71
C PRO A 86 -5.77 -10.71 8.07
N ASP A 87 -6.05 -11.97 7.70
CA ASP A 87 -5.12 -13.08 7.92
C ASP A 87 -3.97 -13.07 6.90
N ALA A 88 -2.74 -12.88 7.38
CA ALA A 88 -1.53 -12.81 6.56
C ALA A 88 -1.25 -14.12 5.79
N GLY A 89 -1.56 -15.27 6.38
CA GLY A 89 -1.39 -16.57 5.73
C GLY A 89 -2.31 -16.71 4.53
N LYS A 90 -3.59 -16.42 4.71
CA LYS A 90 -4.59 -16.44 3.63
C LYS A 90 -4.23 -15.46 2.50
N LEU A 91 -3.81 -14.24 2.84
CA LEU A 91 -3.36 -13.26 1.85
C LEU A 91 -2.14 -13.73 1.07
N THR A 92 -1.20 -14.40 1.74
CA THR A 92 -0.03 -15.00 1.10
C THR A 92 -0.43 -16.10 0.11
N GLU A 93 -1.34 -17.00 0.51
CA GLU A 93 -1.83 -18.06 -0.39
C GLU A 93 -2.59 -17.49 -1.60
N LEU A 94 -3.41 -16.46 -1.39
CA LEU A 94 -4.06 -15.78 -2.51
C LEU A 94 -3.05 -15.15 -3.48
N LEU A 95 -1.98 -14.54 -2.97
CA LEU A 95 -0.98 -13.92 -3.83
C LEU A 95 -0.26 -14.96 -4.70
N LYS A 96 -0.07 -16.19 -4.22
CA LYS A 96 0.51 -17.30 -5.00
C LYS A 96 -0.34 -17.69 -6.22
N LEU A 97 -1.63 -17.34 -6.24
CA LEU A 97 -2.46 -17.54 -7.43
C LEU A 97 -2.13 -16.55 -8.56
N LEU A 98 -1.55 -15.40 -8.24
CA LEU A 98 -1.20 -14.36 -9.20
C LEU A 98 0.29 -14.29 -9.50
N ALA A 99 1.14 -14.64 -8.54
CA ALA A 99 2.58 -14.49 -8.58
C ALA A 99 3.31 -15.75 -8.11
N PRO A 100 4.53 -16.03 -8.55
CA PRO A 100 5.37 -17.07 -7.95
C PRO A 100 5.65 -16.73 -6.48
N PRO A 101 5.92 -17.73 -5.62
CA PRO A 101 6.10 -17.52 -4.18
C PRO A 101 7.33 -16.67 -3.85
N TYR A 102 8.33 -16.66 -4.71
CA TYR A 102 9.62 -15.99 -4.48
C TYR A 102 9.96 -15.02 -5.60
N MET A 103 10.78 -14.02 -5.29
CA MET A 103 11.32 -13.05 -6.27
C MET A 103 12.37 -13.62 -7.20
N GLY A 104 12.57 -14.93 -7.18
CA GLY A 104 13.48 -15.69 -8.03
C GLY A 104 13.26 -17.17 -7.86
N SER A 105 14.27 -17.99 -8.18
CA SER A 105 14.18 -19.44 -8.20
C SER A 105 14.19 -20.12 -6.82
N SER A 106 14.43 -19.38 -5.74
CA SER A 106 14.58 -19.95 -4.39
C SER A 106 14.10 -19.00 -3.29
N PRO A 107 13.81 -19.51 -2.07
CA PRO A 107 13.44 -18.72 -0.91
C PRO A 107 14.45 -17.63 -0.53
N THR A 108 15.74 -17.83 -0.84
CA THR A 108 16.80 -16.85 -0.55
C THR A 108 16.65 -15.55 -1.32
N LYS A 109 15.88 -15.56 -2.42
CA LYS A 109 15.53 -14.35 -3.20
C LYS A 109 14.39 -13.53 -2.58
N GLY A 110 13.83 -13.99 -1.48
CA GLY A 110 12.74 -13.35 -0.74
C GLY A 110 11.36 -13.77 -1.24
N HIS A 111 10.43 -13.89 -0.29
CA HIS A 111 9.02 -14.15 -0.59
C HIS A 111 8.39 -12.91 -1.22
N VAL A 112 7.63 -13.06 -2.31
CA VAL A 112 6.98 -11.94 -3.02
C VAL A 112 6.13 -11.10 -2.06
N TYR A 113 5.33 -11.74 -1.20
CA TYR A 113 4.46 -11.08 -0.24
C TYR A 113 5.18 -10.09 0.69
N THR A 114 6.34 -10.48 1.22
CA THR A 114 7.13 -9.61 2.11
C THR A 114 8.07 -8.69 1.35
N TRP A 115 8.65 -9.17 0.27
CA TRP A 115 9.61 -8.43 -0.54
C TRP A 115 8.97 -7.17 -1.14
N TRP A 116 7.80 -7.33 -1.77
CA TRP A 116 7.11 -6.22 -2.44
C TRP A 116 6.79 -5.09 -1.47
N TYR A 117 6.16 -5.43 -0.34
CA TYR A 117 5.84 -4.43 0.69
C TYR A 117 7.08 -3.71 1.20
N LYS A 118 8.13 -4.47 1.58
CA LYS A 118 9.37 -3.90 2.14
C LYS A 118 10.08 -2.93 1.20
N HIS A 119 10.04 -3.18 -0.11
CA HIS A 119 10.70 -2.32 -1.08
C HIS A 119 9.88 -1.07 -1.46
N LEU A 120 8.62 -1.01 -1.03
CA LEU A 120 7.78 0.18 -1.13
C LEU A 120 7.71 0.97 0.18
N ALA A 121 8.13 0.37 1.28
CA ALA A 121 8.02 0.96 2.61
C ALA A 121 8.96 2.16 2.79
N ASP A 122 8.47 3.16 3.52
CA ASP A 122 9.29 4.29 3.97
C ASP A 122 10.20 3.90 5.15
N GLY A 123 11.01 4.84 5.64
CA GLY A 123 11.90 4.62 6.78
C GLY A 123 11.19 4.29 8.11
N LYS A 124 9.86 4.35 8.15
CA LYS A 124 9.01 3.96 9.30
C LYS A 124 8.24 2.66 9.03
N ASP A 125 8.66 1.87 8.03
CA ASP A 125 8.02 0.62 7.56
C ASP A 125 6.54 0.80 7.19
N ARG A 126 6.22 1.90 6.48
CA ARG A 126 4.85 2.22 6.05
C ARG A 126 4.74 2.34 4.54
N VAL A 127 3.67 1.79 4.00
CA VAL A 127 3.32 1.89 2.59
C VAL A 127 1.96 2.58 2.47
N SER A 128 1.85 3.57 1.57
CA SER A 128 0.56 4.16 1.27
C SER A 128 -0.23 3.27 0.29
N PRO A 129 -1.57 3.21 0.41
CA PRO A 129 -2.40 2.51 -0.57
C PRO A 129 -2.17 2.99 -2.01
N ARG A 130 -1.94 4.28 -2.20
CA ARG A 130 -1.65 4.89 -3.51
C ARG A 130 -0.34 4.38 -4.10
N THR A 131 0.72 4.34 -3.30
CA THR A 131 2.04 3.85 -3.74
C THR A 131 1.96 2.38 -4.15
N PHE A 132 1.27 1.55 -3.34
CA PHE A 132 1.09 0.14 -3.67
C PHE A 132 0.23 -0.05 -4.94
N ALA A 133 -0.85 0.72 -5.10
CA ALA A 133 -1.70 0.68 -6.30
C ALA A 133 -0.92 1.04 -7.57
N ALA A 134 -0.07 2.09 -7.51
CA ALA A 134 0.79 2.48 -8.62
C ALA A 134 1.77 1.35 -8.98
N SER A 135 2.45 0.78 -7.97
CA SER A 135 3.34 -0.35 -8.16
C SER A 135 2.64 -1.57 -8.76
N LEU A 136 1.44 -1.91 -8.27
CA LEU A 136 0.64 -3.03 -8.77
C LEU A 136 0.25 -2.84 -10.25
N LYS A 137 -0.20 -1.63 -10.61
CA LYS A 137 -0.56 -1.29 -11.98
C LYS A 137 0.62 -1.52 -12.94
N GLU A 138 1.78 -0.94 -12.62
CA GLU A 138 2.98 -1.06 -13.45
C GLU A 138 3.53 -2.50 -13.46
N ALA A 139 3.45 -3.22 -12.34
CA ALA A 139 3.84 -4.63 -12.25
C ALA A 139 2.98 -5.51 -13.17
N LEU A 140 1.66 -5.27 -13.22
CA LEU A 140 0.75 -5.99 -14.11
C LEU A 140 1.07 -5.70 -15.58
N GLN A 141 1.30 -4.44 -15.94
CA GLN A 141 1.64 -4.04 -17.31
C GLN A 141 2.97 -4.66 -17.76
N ALA A 142 4.00 -4.60 -16.90
CA ALA A 142 5.33 -5.14 -17.21
C ALA A 142 5.37 -6.68 -17.20
N SER A 143 4.38 -7.34 -16.59
CA SER A 143 4.27 -8.81 -16.55
C SER A 143 3.52 -9.38 -17.76
N GLN A 144 2.87 -8.54 -18.57
CA GLN A 144 2.12 -9.00 -19.76
C GLN A 144 3.06 -9.62 -20.79
N ARG A 145 3.07 -10.96 -20.86
CA ARG A 145 3.80 -11.74 -21.86
C ARG A 145 2.93 -12.85 -22.40
N PRO A 146 2.99 -13.15 -23.72
CA PRO A 146 2.36 -14.34 -24.25
C PRO A 146 2.88 -15.58 -23.52
N HIS A 147 1.98 -16.46 -23.12
CA HIS A 147 2.30 -17.74 -22.45
C HIS A 147 2.92 -17.63 -21.05
N SER A 148 2.73 -16.51 -20.34
CA SER A 148 3.14 -16.42 -18.92
C SER A 148 2.32 -17.37 -18.05
N VAL A 149 3.00 -18.14 -17.19
CA VAL A 149 2.37 -19.06 -16.21
C VAL A 149 1.72 -18.28 -15.06
N SER A 150 2.21 -17.08 -14.77
CA SER A 150 1.72 -16.23 -13.69
C SER A 150 1.30 -14.86 -14.22
N VAL A 151 0.29 -14.26 -13.60
CA VAL A 151 -0.21 -12.92 -13.92
C VAL A 151 0.82 -11.86 -13.58
N LEU A 152 1.53 -12.04 -12.48
CA LEU A 152 2.62 -11.20 -12.00
C LEU A 152 3.93 -11.96 -12.06
N MET A 153 4.94 -11.35 -12.66
CA MET A 153 6.30 -11.88 -12.74
C MET A 153 7.24 -11.10 -11.80
N PRO A 154 8.28 -11.73 -11.23
CA PRO A 154 9.24 -11.04 -10.36
C PRO A 154 9.85 -9.79 -11.01
N ALA A 155 10.23 -9.87 -12.26
CA ALA A 155 10.73 -8.71 -13.03
C ALA A 155 9.68 -7.60 -13.17
N GLY A 156 8.40 -7.97 -13.37
CA GLY A 156 7.30 -7.01 -13.42
C GLY A 156 7.10 -6.32 -12.07
N ILE A 157 7.17 -7.08 -10.97
CA ILE A 157 7.08 -6.53 -9.60
C ILE A 157 8.24 -5.56 -9.34
N GLN A 158 9.47 -5.90 -9.74
CA GLN A 158 10.63 -5.00 -9.62
C GLN A 158 10.42 -3.70 -10.40
N ASN A 159 9.91 -3.78 -11.63
CA ASN A 159 9.58 -2.60 -12.43
C ASN A 159 8.49 -1.75 -11.75
N GLY A 160 7.45 -2.39 -11.20
CA GLY A 160 6.41 -1.71 -10.45
C GLY A 160 6.93 -0.98 -9.21
N VAL A 161 7.84 -1.59 -8.46
CA VAL A 161 8.50 -0.93 -7.31
C VAL A 161 9.33 0.26 -7.78
N ARG A 162 10.10 0.12 -8.86
CA ARG A 162 10.93 1.20 -9.40
C ARG A 162 10.06 2.38 -9.83
N ALA A 163 9.02 2.14 -10.62
CA ALA A 163 8.11 3.18 -11.08
C ALA A 163 7.39 3.91 -9.93
N ALA A 164 6.96 3.17 -8.90
CA ALA A 164 6.37 3.77 -7.71
C ALA A 164 7.38 4.60 -6.90
N SER A 165 8.65 4.18 -6.87
CA SER A 165 9.73 4.94 -6.21
C SER A 165 10.06 6.23 -6.97
N ASP A 166 10.11 6.18 -8.30
CA ASP A 166 10.33 7.36 -9.13
C ASP A 166 9.22 8.39 -8.94
N ALA A 167 7.95 7.95 -8.96
CA ALA A 167 6.80 8.81 -8.68
C ALA A 167 6.89 9.46 -7.28
N ARG A 168 7.33 8.70 -6.27
CA ARG A 168 7.50 9.22 -4.92
C ARG A 168 8.62 10.25 -4.80
N VAL A 169 9.69 10.07 -5.56
CA VAL A 169 10.79 11.07 -5.63
C VAL A 169 10.27 12.38 -6.20
N GLU A 170 9.44 12.35 -7.25
CA GLU A 170 8.85 13.57 -7.81
C GLU A 170 7.89 14.24 -6.81
N GLU A 171 7.03 13.47 -6.13
CA GLU A 171 6.19 14.02 -5.05
C GLU A 171 7.02 14.69 -3.93
N LEU A 172 8.15 14.08 -3.54
CA LEU A 172 9.03 14.67 -2.52
C LEU A 172 9.71 15.96 -3.00
N LYS A 173 10.05 16.08 -4.29
CA LYS A 173 10.60 17.32 -4.85
C LYS A 173 9.58 18.46 -4.85
N GLU A 174 8.30 18.13 -5.06
CA GLU A 174 7.20 19.09 -4.97
C GLU A 174 6.98 19.58 -3.52
N ASP A 175 7.01 18.64 -2.56
CA ASP A 175 6.79 18.94 -1.14
C ASP A 175 8.01 19.67 -0.49
N TYR A 176 9.24 19.36 -0.94
CA TYR A 176 10.49 19.82 -0.32
C TYR A 176 11.50 20.27 -1.38
N PHE A 177 11.65 21.57 -1.56
CA PHE A 177 12.50 22.20 -2.59
C PHE A 177 13.99 21.76 -2.55
N TRP A 178 14.50 21.33 -1.37
CA TRP A 178 15.89 20.89 -1.20
C TRP A 178 16.14 19.46 -1.69
N VAL A 179 15.11 18.63 -1.86
CA VAL A 179 15.25 17.21 -2.20
C VAL A 179 15.93 17.03 -3.55
N GLY A 180 15.57 17.82 -4.55
CA GLY A 180 16.20 17.74 -5.87
C GLY A 180 17.71 17.97 -5.81
N THR A 181 18.16 18.97 -5.07
CA THR A 181 19.58 19.30 -4.87
C THR A 181 20.30 18.19 -4.11
N ALA A 182 19.67 17.64 -3.05
CA ALA A 182 20.26 16.55 -2.27
C ALA A 182 20.44 15.29 -3.12
N LEU A 183 19.42 14.90 -3.89
CA LEU A 183 19.50 13.71 -4.76
C LEU A 183 20.53 13.86 -5.87
N ALA A 184 20.67 15.06 -6.46
CA ALA A 184 21.69 15.33 -7.46
C ALA A 184 23.12 15.10 -6.93
N ALA A 185 23.37 15.35 -5.65
CA ALA A 185 24.67 15.11 -5.02
C ALA A 185 25.01 13.60 -4.87
N PHE A 186 24.04 12.71 -5.04
CA PHE A 186 24.24 11.25 -4.98
C PHE A 186 24.30 10.58 -6.36
N ASN A 187 23.94 11.27 -7.45
CA ASN A 187 23.84 10.68 -8.79
C ASN A 187 25.16 10.07 -9.31
N ASP A 188 26.30 10.59 -8.87
CA ASP A 188 27.63 10.14 -9.32
C ASP A 188 28.35 9.25 -8.29
N ARG A 189 27.66 8.86 -7.22
CA ARG A 189 28.26 8.00 -6.19
C ARG A 189 27.78 6.57 -6.35
N SER A 190 28.74 5.66 -6.59
CA SER A 190 28.48 4.22 -6.45
C SER A 190 28.09 3.94 -5.01
N THR A 191 26.84 3.53 -4.77
CA THR A 191 26.46 2.98 -3.47
C THR A 191 27.19 1.66 -3.28
N PRO A 192 27.90 1.43 -2.17
CA PRO A 192 28.31 0.09 -1.81
C PRO A 192 27.04 -0.74 -1.62
N ILE A 193 26.93 -1.80 -2.42
CA ILE A 193 25.87 -2.81 -2.33
C ILE A 193 26.23 -3.79 -1.21
#